data_d85becc61c1037fc2f5dbe6561017b7b
#
_entry.id   d85becc61c1037fc2f5dbe6561017b7b
#
_cell.length_a   1.000
_cell.length_b   1.000
_cell.length_c   1.000
_cell.angle_alpha   90.00
_cell.angle_beta   90.00
_cell.angle_gamma   90.00
#
_symmetry.space_group_name_H-M   'P 1'
#
loop_
_entity.id
_entity.type
_entity.pdbx_description
1 polymer ?
#
loop_
_entity_poly.entity_id
_entity_poly.type
_entity_poly.pdbx_seq_one_letter_code
_entity_poly.pdbx_strand_id
1 'polypeptide(L)'
;AVILHGCGKYISLSDVGECSYSIIMATEIIGLSQAEREIIANVVKFNTQEFEYYETISSYTSLNKQAYLTITKLTAILRLANAMDRSHKQKFKNVKMVLKNRELAIHVTTNEDITLEKGFFPEKAAFFEEVFAIRPVIRQRKMM
;
A
#
# COMPACT_ATOMS: atom_id res chain seq x y z
N ALA A 1 7.76 -5.42 -2.79
CA ALA A 1 6.95 -4.19 -3.02
C ALA A 1 7.41 -3.04 -2.12
N VAL A 2 7.45 -3.22 -0.81
CA VAL A 2 7.77 -2.13 0.16
C VAL A 2 9.09 -1.42 -0.17
N ILE A 3 10.15 -2.16 -0.49
CA ILE A 3 11.47 -1.58 -0.82
C ILE A 3 11.44 -0.85 -2.17
N LEU A 4 10.68 -1.34 -3.13
CA LEU A 4 10.71 -0.88 -4.52
C LEU A 4 9.62 0.14 -4.88
N HIS A 5 8.69 0.44 -3.96
CA HIS A 5 7.51 1.26 -4.29
C HIS A 5 7.83 2.70 -4.72
N GLY A 6 9.01 3.19 -4.45
CA GLY A 6 9.46 4.52 -4.84
C GLY A 6 10.56 4.54 -5.91
N CYS A 7 10.95 3.39 -6.49
CA CYS A 7 12.09 3.36 -7.42
C CYS A 7 11.88 4.20 -8.69
N GLY A 8 10.64 4.38 -9.15
CA GLY A 8 10.31 5.23 -10.30
C GLY A 8 10.52 6.73 -10.08
N LYS A 9 10.72 7.19 -8.84
CA LYS A 9 11.02 8.59 -8.52
C LYS A 9 12.30 9.10 -9.17
N TYR A 10 13.23 8.21 -9.47
CA TYR A 10 14.46 8.56 -10.18
C TYR A 10 14.23 8.90 -11.65
N ILE A 11 13.09 8.52 -12.21
CA ILE A 11 12.71 8.80 -13.59
C ILE A 11 11.69 9.92 -13.66
N SER A 12 10.61 9.84 -12.89
CA SER A 12 9.53 10.81 -12.91
C SER A 12 8.86 10.93 -11.54
N LEU A 13 8.64 12.16 -11.08
CA LEU A 13 7.89 12.44 -9.86
C LEU A 13 6.38 12.49 -10.10
N SER A 14 5.95 12.74 -11.35
CA SER A 14 4.54 12.80 -11.72
C SER A 14 3.94 11.43 -12.04
N ASP A 15 4.77 10.46 -12.42
CA ASP A 15 4.33 9.13 -12.85
C ASP A 15 5.16 8.02 -12.20
N VAL A 16 5.29 8.11 -10.88
CA VAL A 16 6.10 7.18 -10.08
C VAL A 16 5.64 5.73 -10.22
N GLY A 17 4.33 5.50 -10.22
CA GLY A 17 3.75 4.17 -10.29
C GLY A 17 4.10 3.43 -11.58
N GLU A 18 3.89 4.07 -12.72
CA GLU A 18 4.16 3.49 -14.05
C GLU A 18 5.67 3.30 -14.27
N CYS A 19 6.48 4.28 -13.88
CA CYS A 19 7.93 4.18 -13.97
C CYS A 19 8.47 3.06 -13.07
N SER A 20 7.96 2.92 -11.85
CA SER A 20 8.34 1.82 -10.93
C SER A 20 7.95 0.46 -11.50
N TYR A 21 6.75 0.34 -12.06
CA TYR A 21 6.29 -0.87 -12.74
C TYR A 21 7.26 -1.27 -13.86
N SER A 22 7.59 -0.33 -14.74
CA SER A 22 8.49 -0.56 -15.88
C SER A 22 9.87 -0.98 -15.44
N ILE A 23 10.43 -0.36 -14.40
CA ILE A 23 11.73 -0.72 -13.84
C ILE A 23 11.70 -2.15 -13.30
N ILE A 24 10.69 -2.51 -12.51
CA ILE A 24 10.58 -3.83 -11.90
C ILE A 24 10.40 -4.91 -12.97
N MET A 25 9.56 -4.66 -13.98
CA MET A 25 9.34 -5.61 -15.07
C MET A 25 10.56 -5.80 -15.95
N ALA A 26 11.38 -4.76 -16.16
CA ALA A 26 12.61 -4.81 -16.94
C ALA A 26 13.79 -5.39 -16.18
N THR A 27 13.70 -5.55 -14.86
CA THR A 27 14.81 -6.00 -14.01
C THR A 27 14.67 -7.47 -13.66
N GLU A 28 15.74 -8.22 -13.80
CA GLU A 28 15.82 -9.59 -13.30
C GLU A 28 16.19 -9.55 -11.81
N ILE A 29 15.29 -10.05 -10.95
CA ILE A 29 15.50 -10.07 -9.50
C ILE A 29 15.73 -11.52 -9.08
N ILE A 30 16.96 -11.81 -8.62
CA ILE A 30 17.34 -13.16 -8.17
C ILE A 30 16.43 -13.59 -7.01
N GLY A 31 15.91 -14.80 -7.10
CA GLY A 31 15.01 -15.38 -6.08
C GLY A 31 13.51 -15.09 -6.26
N LEU A 32 13.14 -14.34 -7.31
CA LEU A 32 11.75 -14.12 -7.69
C LEU A 32 11.43 -14.79 -9.03
N SER A 33 10.30 -15.49 -9.08
CA SER A 33 9.73 -15.95 -10.35
C SER A 33 9.19 -14.75 -11.15
N GLN A 34 8.95 -14.98 -12.45
CA GLN A 34 8.31 -13.96 -13.30
C GLN A 34 6.93 -13.56 -12.75
N ALA A 35 6.13 -14.52 -12.30
CA ALA A 35 4.80 -14.24 -11.72
C ALA A 35 4.89 -13.42 -10.44
N GLU A 36 5.82 -13.73 -9.55
CA GLU A 36 6.05 -12.96 -8.31
C GLU A 36 6.53 -11.53 -8.61
N ARG A 37 7.42 -11.36 -9.58
CA ARG A 37 7.89 -10.05 -10.03
C ARG A 37 6.73 -9.22 -10.62
N GLU A 38 5.87 -9.83 -11.41
CA GLU A 38 4.70 -9.17 -12.00
C GLU A 38 3.67 -8.76 -10.92
N ILE A 39 3.47 -9.59 -9.90
CA ILE A 39 2.66 -9.24 -8.73
C ILE A 39 3.23 -8.01 -8.02
N ILE A 40 4.53 -8.01 -7.72
CA ILE A 40 5.21 -6.89 -7.04
C ILE A 40 5.11 -5.61 -7.88
N ALA A 41 5.34 -5.69 -9.19
CA ALA A 41 5.25 -4.55 -10.09
C ALA A 41 3.85 -3.92 -10.09
N ASN A 42 2.80 -4.72 -10.12
CA ASN A 42 1.42 -4.25 -10.06
C ASN A 42 1.06 -3.65 -8.69
N VAL A 43 1.50 -4.24 -7.59
CA VAL A 43 1.31 -3.66 -6.24
C VAL A 43 1.95 -2.28 -6.14
N VAL A 44 3.15 -2.13 -6.65
CA VAL A 44 3.87 -0.84 -6.66
C VAL A 44 3.18 0.18 -7.55
N LYS A 45 2.72 -0.21 -8.73
CA LYS A 45 1.93 0.62 -9.65
C LYS A 45 0.68 1.16 -8.96
N PHE A 46 -0.14 0.28 -8.39
CA PHE A 46 -1.41 0.64 -7.77
C PHE A 46 -1.27 1.28 -6.39
N ASN A 47 -0.08 1.36 -5.82
CA ASN A 47 0.15 2.16 -4.63
C ASN A 47 -0.13 3.65 -4.85
N THR A 48 0.11 4.16 -6.05
CA THR A 48 -0.08 5.57 -6.42
C THR A 48 -1.11 5.80 -7.51
N GLN A 49 -1.42 4.81 -8.31
CA GLN A 49 -2.41 4.89 -9.39
C GLN A 49 -3.76 4.33 -8.97
N GLU A 50 -4.82 4.68 -9.73
CA GLU A 50 -6.14 4.11 -9.58
C GLU A 50 -6.09 2.59 -9.72
N PHE A 51 -6.82 1.88 -8.86
CA PHE A 51 -6.84 0.42 -8.88
C PHE A 51 -7.70 -0.09 -10.03
N GLU A 52 -7.16 -1.00 -10.84
CA GLU A 52 -7.84 -1.57 -11.98
C GLU A 52 -8.55 -2.88 -11.63
N TYR A 53 -9.70 -3.13 -12.26
CA TYR A 53 -10.42 -4.39 -12.13
C TYR A 53 -9.73 -5.54 -12.88
N TYR A 54 -10.07 -6.76 -12.49
CA TYR A 54 -9.45 -7.96 -13.04
C TYR A 54 -9.55 -8.05 -14.57
N GLU A 55 -10.68 -7.67 -15.13
CA GLU A 55 -10.92 -7.70 -16.57
C GLU A 55 -9.94 -6.81 -17.34
N THR A 56 -9.61 -5.65 -16.78
CA THR A 56 -8.63 -4.72 -17.36
C THR A 56 -7.22 -5.30 -17.24
N ILE A 57 -6.83 -5.71 -16.03
CA ILE A 57 -5.49 -6.27 -15.79
C ILE A 57 -5.24 -7.52 -16.62
N SER A 58 -6.21 -8.42 -16.73
CA SER A 58 -6.08 -9.67 -17.49
C SER A 58 -5.93 -9.45 -19.00
N SER A 59 -6.28 -8.27 -19.52
CA SER A 59 -6.13 -7.95 -20.94
C SER A 59 -4.67 -7.71 -21.36
N TYR A 60 -3.80 -7.33 -20.44
CA TYR A 60 -2.40 -7.01 -20.73
C TYR A 60 -1.38 -7.77 -19.85
N THR A 61 -1.84 -8.64 -18.98
CA THR A 61 -0.99 -9.48 -18.11
C THR A 61 -1.34 -10.95 -18.25
N SER A 62 -0.43 -11.83 -17.85
CA SER A 62 -0.68 -13.26 -17.75
C SER A 62 -1.21 -13.71 -16.38
N LEU A 63 -1.57 -12.75 -15.52
CA LEU A 63 -1.99 -13.00 -14.16
C LEU A 63 -3.37 -13.66 -14.08
N ASN A 64 -3.49 -14.69 -13.24
CA ASN A 64 -4.76 -15.34 -12.95
C ASN A 64 -5.50 -14.63 -11.81
N LYS A 65 -6.74 -15.07 -11.52
CA LYS A 65 -7.56 -14.50 -10.43
C LYS A 65 -6.89 -14.59 -9.06
N GLN A 66 -6.15 -15.65 -8.78
CA GLN A 66 -5.44 -15.82 -7.51
C GLN A 66 -4.34 -14.77 -7.33
N ALA A 67 -3.56 -14.53 -8.37
CA ALA A 67 -2.56 -13.46 -8.39
C ALA A 67 -3.20 -12.08 -8.25
N TYR A 68 -4.32 -11.83 -8.93
CA TYR A 68 -5.08 -10.60 -8.77
C TYR A 68 -5.56 -10.36 -7.33
N LEU A 69 -6.08 -11.38 -6.65
CA LEU A 69 -6.46 -11.27 -5.23
C LEU A 69 -5.26 -10.96 -4.34
N THR A 70 -4.11 -11.54 -4.64
CA THR A 70 -2.85 -11.24 -3.92
C THR A 70 -2.45 -9.77 -4.13
N ILE A 71 -2.48 -9.27 -5.36
CA ILE A 71 -2.22 -7.87 -5.70
C ILE A 71 -3.17 -6.94 -4.93
N THR A 72 -4.47 -7.23 -4.94
CA THR A 72 -5.50 -6.44 -4.27
C THR A 72 -5.22 -6.32 -2.77
N LYS A 73 -4.94 -7.42 -2.10
CA LYS A 73 -4.65 -7.46 -0.66
C LYS A 73 -3.36 -6.71 -0.31
N LEU A 74 -2.29 -6.96 -1.04
CA LEU A 74 -1.01 -6.29 -0.80
C LEU A 74 -1.07 -4.80 -1.09
N THR A 75 -1.81 -4.38 -2.12
CA THR A 75 -2.05 -2.97 -2.43
C THR A 75 -2.79 -2.27 -1.30
N ALA A 76 -3.84 -2.89 -0.76
CA ALA A 76 -4.59 -2.33 0.37
C ALA A 76 -3.70 -2.12 1.60
N ILE A 77 -2.85 -3.10 1.93
CA ILE A 77 -1.90 -3.02 3.05
C ILE A 77 -0.86 -1.92 2.79
N LEU A 78 -0.26 -1.88 1.60
CA LEU A 78 0.79 -0.90 1.27
C LEU A 78 0.26 0.53 1.28
N ARG A 79 -0.92 0.78 0.71
CA ARG A 79 -1.57 2.10 0.72
C ARG A 79 -1.87 2.57 2.15
N LEU A 80 -2.37 1.67 3.00
CA LEU A 80 -2.66 1.98 4.39
C LEU A 80 -1.37 2.33 5.15
N ALA A 81 -0.32 1.53 4.99
CA ALA A 81 0.98 1.78 5.61
C ALA A 81 1.59 3.12 5.17
N ASN A 82 1.51 3.46 3.90
CA ASN A 82 1.99 4.74 3.38
C ASN A 82 1.20 5.93 3.93
N ALA A 83 -0.11 5.79 4.13
CA ALA A 83 -0.91 6.84 4.75
C ALA A 83 -0.50 7.08 6.21
N MET A 84 -0.06 6.04 6.93
CA MET A 84 0.42 6.14 8.31
C MET A 84 1.78 6.85 8.43
N ASP A 85 2.54 6.95 7.35
CA ASP A 85 3.81 7.71 7.31
C ASP A 85 3.83 8.73 6.15
N ARG A 86 2.72 9.43 5.96
CA ARG A 86 2.55 10.38 4.85
C ARG A 86 3.60 11.49 4.83
N SER A 87 4.01 11.95 6.00
CA SER A 87 5.05 12.98 6.15
C SER A 87 6.48 12.46 6.00
N HIS A 88 6.68 11.12 5.91
CA HIS A 88 7.99 10.45 5.90
C HIS A 88 8.87 10.78 7.12
N LYS A 89 8.24 11.04 8.26
CA LYS A 89 8.92 11.39 9.53
C LYS A 89 8.85 10.28 10.58
N GLN A 90 8.27 9.13 10.23
CA GLN A 90 8.14 7.96 11.12
C GLN A 90 7.55 8.33 12.50
N LYS A 91 6.48 9.12 12.49
CA LYS A 91 5.84 9.62 13.72
C LYS A 91 5.15 8.51 14.52
N PHE A 92 4.79 7.41 13.87
CA PHE A 92 4.14 6.25 14.47
C PHE A 92 5.19 5.26 15.00
N LYS A 93 5.83 5.58 16.11
CA LYS A 93 6.92 4.76 16.68
C LYS A 93 6.44 3.58 17.51
N ASN A 94 5.37 3.78 18.29
CA ASN A 94 4.80 2.76 19.19
C ASN A 94 3.38 2.44 18.71
N VAL A 95 3.28 1.46 17.82
CA VAL A 95 2.00 1.05 17.22
C VAL A 95 1.56 -0.28 17.82
N LYS A 96 0.33 -0.29 18.34
CA LYS A 96 -0.34 -1.52 18.77
C LYS A 96 -1.62 -1.68 17.97
N MET A 97 -1.78 -2.83 17.33
CA MET A 97 -2.96 -3.14 16.55
C MET A 97 -3.86 -4.12 17.32
N VAL A 98 -5.15 -3.82 17.36
CA VAL A 98 -6.16 -4.68 17.98
C VAL A 98 -7.31 -4.85 17.01
N LEU A 99 -7.58 -6.10 16.62
CA LEU A 99 -8.72 -6.46 15.79
C LEU A 99 -9.87 -6.93 16.67
N LYS A 100 -11.00 -6.22 16.58
CA LYS A 100 -12.23 -6.58 17.31
C LYS A 100 -13.46 -6.14 16.50
N ASN A 101 -14.45 -7.02 16.36
CA ASN A 101 -15.73 -6.70 15.70
C ASN A 101 -15.57 -6.06 14.31
N ARG A 102 -14.68 -6.59 13.47
CA ARG A 102 -14.33 -6.04 12.14
C ARG A 102 -13.79 -4.60 12.16
N GLU A 103 -13.28 -4.17 13.28
CA GLU A 103 -12.53 -2.92 13.41
C GLU A 103 -11.07 -3.23 13.76
N LEU A 104 -10.14 -2.70 12.98
CA LEU A 104 -8.71 -2.73 13.27
C LEU A 104 -8.31 -1.42 13.93
N ALA A 105 -8.29 -1.41 15.26
CA ALA A 105 -7.85 -0.26 16.02
C ALA A 105 -6.32 -0.16 16.01
N ILE A 106 -5.79 0.88 15.41
CA ILE A 106 -4.37 1.19 15.35
C ILE A 106 -4.06 2.22 16.43
N HIS A 107 -3.60 1.74 17.58
CA HIS A 107 -3.23 2.59 18.70
C HIS A 107 -1.82 3.14 18.51
N VAL A 108 -1.71 4.45 18.44
CA VAL A 108 -0.45 5.17 18.27
C VAL A 108 -0.19 6.03 19.50
N THR A 109 0.95 5.83 20.15
CA THR A 109 1.38 6.68 21.27
C THR A 109 2.44 7.64 20.76
N THR A 110 2.05 8.89 20.56
CA THR A 110 2.94 9.94 20.04
C THR A 110 2.46 11.31 20.45
N ASN A 111 3.43 12.22 20.71
CA ASN A 111 3.18 13.65 20.90
C ASN A 111 3.33 14.46 19.61
N GLU A 112 3.75 13.81 18.53
CA GLU A 112 3.88 14.42 17.21
C GLU A 112 2.51 14.83 16.63
N ASP A 113 2.52 15.87 15.82
CA ASP A 113 1.35 16.23 15.02
C ASP A 113 1.17 15.24 13.85
N ILE A 114 0.10 14.47 13.89
CA ILE A 114 -0.28 13.48 12.87
C ILE A 114 -1.48 13.93 12.03
N THR A 115 -1.75 15.23 11.95
CA THR A 115 -2.88 15.78 11.18
C THR A 115 -2.82 15.38 9.71
N LEU A 116 -1.62 15.40 9.11
CA LEU A 116 -1.42 15.02 7.72
C LEU A 116 -1.76 13.55 7.49
N GLU A 117 -1.26 12.67 8.35
CA GLU A 117 -1.53 11.23 8.30
C GLU A 117 -3.03 10.93 8.51
N LYS A 118 -3.67 11.58 9.46
CA LYS A 118 -5.13 11.48 9.69
C LYS A 118 -5.96 11.98 8.51
N GLY A 119 -5.47 12.97 7.77
CA GLY A 119 -6.15 13.52 6.59
C GLY A 119 -6.13 12.55 5.41
N PHE A 120 -5.05 11.83 5.19
CA PHE A 120 -4.91 10.87 4.08
C PHE A 120 -5.41 9.46 4.41
N PHE A 121 -5.52 9.13 5.68
CA PHE A 121 -5.87 7.79 6.13
C PHE A 121 -7.29 7.33 5.74
N PRO A 122 -8.37 8.14 5.82
CA PRO A 122 -9.73 7.67 5.57
C PRO A 122 -9.95 7.07 4.18
N GLU A 123 -9.36 7.66 3.14
CA GLU A 123 -9.47 7.15 1.76
C GLU A 123 -8.83 5.77 1.64
N LYS A 124 -7.65 5.59 2.23
CA LYS A 124 -6.93 4.31 2.20
C LYS A 124 -7.58 3.27 3.12
N ALA A 125 -8.16 3.71 4.23
CA ALA A 125 -8.95 2.87 5.11
C ALA A 125 -10.24 2.36 4.43
N ALA A 126 -10.90 3.17 3.61
CA ALA A 126 -12.07 2.76 2.83
C ALA A 126 -11.72 1.66 1.83
N PHE A 127 -10.63 1.77 1.10
CA PHE A 127 -10.15 0.73 0.19
C PHE A 127 -9.77 -0.56 0.94
N PHE A 128 -9.10 -0.44 2.09
CA PHE A 128 -8.78 -1.59 2.94
C PHE A 128 -10.05 -2.29 3.45
N GLU A 129 -11.05 -1.55 3.88
CA GLU A 129 -12.34 -2.10 4.32
C GLU A 129 -13.08 -2.82 3.19
N GLU A 130 -13.04 -2.27 1.98
CA GLU A 130 -13.62 -2.90 0.79
C GLU A 130 -12.96 -4.27 0.50
N VAL A 131 -11.64 -4.35 0.63
CA VAL A 131 -10.86 -5.57 0.36
C VAL A 131 -10.99 -6.62 1.46
N PHE A 132 -10.92 -6.22 2.73
CA PHE A 132 -10.82 -7.15 3.87
C PHE A 132 -12.10 -7.24 4.71
N ALA A 133 -13.10 -6.40 4.46
CA ALA A 133 -14.28 -6.24 5.33
C ALA A 133 -13.91 -5.91 6.79
N ILE A 134 -12.81 -5.20 6.98
CA ILE A 134 -12.26 -4.75 8.26
C ILE A 134 -12.00 -3.25 8.15
N ARG A 135 -12.53 -2.46 9.07
CA ARG A 135 -12.34 -1.01 9.09
C ARG A 135 -11.16 -0.60 9.95
N PRO A 136 -10.07 -0.06 9.36
CA PRO A 136 -8.95 0.48 10.13
C PRO A 136 -9.31 1.84 10.73
N VAL A 137 -8.92 2.06 11.98
CA VAL A 137 -9.12 3.32 12.71
C VAL A 137 -7.85 3.69 13.47
N ILE A 138 -7.37 4.93 13.32
CA ILE A 138 -6.25 5.45 14.12
C ILE A 138 -6.78 5.98 15.45
N ARG A 139 -6.18 5.52 16.54
CA ARG A 139 -6.43 6.00 17.90
C ARG A 139 -5.15 6.52 18.51
N GLN A 140 -5.02 7.84 18.54
CA GLN A 140 -3.86 8.51 19.12
C GLN A 140 -3.98 8.65 20.63
N ARG A 141 -2.90 8.29 21.34
CA ARG A 141 -2.68 8.65 22.73
C ARG A 141 -1.44 9.54 22.81
N LYS A 142 -1.52 10.59 23.63
CA LYS A 142 -0.34 11.41 23.94
C LYS A 142 0.49 10.70 25.02
N MET A 143 1.81 10.80 24.90
CA MET A 143 2.70 10.40 26.00
C MET A 143 2.52 11.38 27.14
N MET A 144 2.35 10.83 28.32
CA MET A 144 2.33 11.63 29.54
C MET A 144 3.75 11.93 30.02
#